data_0723daf8eb84c01c62d83e83c5308e88
#
_entry.id   0723daf8eb84c01c62d83e83c5308e88
#
_cell.length_a   1.000
_cell.length_b   1.000
_cell.length_c   1.000
_cell.angle_alpha   90.00
_cell.angle_beta   90.00
_cell.angle_gamma   90.00
#
_symmetry.space_group_name_H-M   'P 1'
#
loop_
_entity.id
_entity.type
_entity.pdbx_description
1 polymer ?
#
loop_
_entity_poly.entity_id
_entity_poly.type
_entity_poly.pdbx_seq_one_letter_code
_entity_poly.pdbx_strand_id
1 'polypeptide(L)'
;MSITQVTTWTGTPAAIELLEAASKQSAPFHESLGAKNPRLMRGITGSFSTVAFYTLDFDSMEAYGVWCDALLQSEWWDTTAEAIAEAHPDLELTSQNVYYDGLTRK
;
A
#
# COMPACT_ATOMS: atom_id res chain seq x y z
N MET A 1 8.10 3.09 -18.51
CA MET A 1 8.24 1.76 -17.88
C MET A 1 7.34 1.70 -16.66
N SER A 2 6.44 0.73 -16.64
CA SER A 2 5.54 0.53 -15.51
C SER A 2 6.28 0.08 -14.27
N ILE A 3 5.82 0.55 -13.12
CA ILE A 3 6.39 0.16 -11.83
C ILE A 3 5.27 -0.23 -10.87
N THR A 4 5.63 -0.97 -9.83
CA THR A 4 4.71 -1.38 -8.77
C THR A 4 5.32 -1.05 -7.42
N GLN A 5 4.57 -0.32 -6.59
CA GLN A 5 4.92 -0.12 -5.20
C GLN A 5 4.32 -1.26 -4.38
N VAL A 6 5.12 -1.88 -3.54
CA VAL A 6 4.68 -2.94 -2.62
C VAL A 6 4.94 -2.49 -1.19
N THR A 7 3.88 -2.35 -0.43
CA THR A 7 3.94 -2.03 1.00
C THR A 7 3.66 -3.31 1.78
N THR A 8 4.60 -3.71 2.63
CA THR A 8 4.45 -4.91 3.46
C THR A 8 3.98 -4.51 4.85
N TRP A 9 2.89 -5.11 5.27
CA TRP A 9 2.31 -4.94 6.60
C TRP A 9 2.42 -6.24 7.38
N THR A 10 2.82 -6.13 8.63
CA THR A 10 2.79 -7.24 9.58
C THR A 10 1.98 -6.83 10.79
N GLY A 11 1.30 -7.78 11.41
CA GLY A 11 0.49 -7.44 12.58
C GLY A 11 -0.22 -8.64 13.18
N THR A 12 -1.02 -8.36 14.19
CA THR A 12 -1.92 -9.36 14.76
C THR A 12 -2.99 -9.73 13.74
N PRO A 13 -3.59 -10.92 13.83
CA PRO A 13 -4.67 -11.29 12.91
C PRO A 13 -5.82 -10.27 12.90
N ALA A 14 -6.20 -9.73 14.05
CA ALA A 14 -7.24 -8.71 14.13
C ALA A 14 -6.83 -7.42 13.42
N ALA A 15 -5.57 -6.99 13.57
CA ALA A 15 -5.07 -5.79 12.93
C ALA A 15 -5.03 -5.94 11.40
N ILE A 16 -4.65 -7.11 10.89
CA ILE A 16 -4.64 -7.38 9.45
C ILE A 16 -6.06 -7.37 8.87
N GLU A 17 -7.05 -7.88 9.60
CA GLU A 17 -8.46 -7.79 9.17
C GLU A 17 -8.92 -6.33 9.08
N LEU A 18 -8.55 -5.51 10.07
CA LEU A 18 -8.87 -4.07 10.03
C LEU A 18 -8.16 -3.37 8.87
N LEU A 19 -6.91 -3.76 8.58
CA LEU A 19 -6.17 -3.24 7.43
C LEU A 19 -6.89 -3.55 6.12
N GLU A 20 -7.42 -4.75 5.96
CA GLU A 20 -8.19 -5.11 4.76
C GLU A 20 -9.41 -4.20 4.60
N ALA A 21 -10.17 -4.00 5.66
CA ALA A 21 -11.33 -3.11 5.63
C ALA A 21 -10.92 -1.66 5.30
N ALA A 22 -9.87 -1.15 5.93
CA ALA A 22 -9.36 0.20 5.67
C ALA A 22 -8.86 0.34 4.23
N SER A 23 -8.20 -0.69 3.68
CA SER A 23 -7.69 -0.68 2.32
C SER A 23 -8.79 -0.58 1.27
N LYS A 24 -9.94 -1.20 1.53
CA LYS A 24 -11.11 -1.07 0.64
C LYS A 24 -11.60 0.37 0.53
N GLN A 25 -11.44 1.15 1.60
CA GLN A 25 -11.80 2.58 1.60
C GLN A 25 -10.69 3.44 1.00
N SER A 26 -9.43 3.09 1.23
CA SER A 26 -8.28 3.86 0.77
C SER A 26 -8.00 3.69 -0.73
N ALA A 27 -8.28 2.52 -1.30
CA ALA A 27 -7.96 2.23 -2.68
C ALA A 27 -8.57 3.22 -3.68
N PRO A 28 -9.86 3.58 -3.60
CA PRO A 28 -10.44 4.59 -4.51
C PRO A 28 -9.74 5.96 -4.39
N PHE A 29 -9.33 6.35 -3.18
CA PHE A 29 -8.59 7.60 -2.98
C PHE A 29 -7.23 7.54 -3.66
N HIS A 30 -6.48 6.45 -3.49
CA HIS A 30 -5.19 6.27 -4.16
C HIS A 30 -5.34 6.33 -5.67
N GLU A 31 -6.39 5.71 -6.22
CA GLU A 31 -6.68 5.77 -7.65
C GLU A 31 -6.99 7.19 -8.12
N SER A 32 -7.71 7.97 -7.31
CA SER A 32 -8.06 9.35 -7.65
C SER A 32 -6.84 10.24 -7.80
N LEU A 33 -5.71 9.89 -7.18
CA LEU A 33 -4.46 10.63 -7.27
C LEU A 33 -3.51 10.08 -8.35
N GLY A 34 -3.93 9.04 -9.08
CA GLY A 34 -3.17 8.52 -10.22
C GLY A 34 -2.58 7.13 -10.07
N ALA A 35 -2.76 6.47 -8.93
CA ALA A 35 -2.36 5.08 -8.78
C ALA A 35 -3.31 4.17 -9.56
N LYS A 36 -2.80 3.02 -9.99
CA LYS A 36 -3.56 2.05 -10.77
C LYS A 36 -3.56 0.70 -10.08
N ASN A 37 -4.63 -0.05 -10.31
CA ASN A 37 -4.74 -1.46 -9.94
C ASN A 37 -4.39 -1.74 -8.48
N PRO A 38 -5.04 -1.07 -7.50
CA PRO A 38 -4.78 -1.34 -6.09
C PRO A 38 -5.17 -2.76 -5.72
N ARG A 39 -4.28 -3.45 -4.99
CA ARG A 39 -4.51 -4.82 -4.53
C ARG A 39 -4.02 -4.96 -3.11
N LEU A 40 -4.77 -5.68 -2.30
CA LEU A 40 -4.27 -6.15 -1.01
C LEU A 40 -4.10 -7.66 -1.10
N MET A 41 -2.86 -8.09 -1.12
CA MET A 41 -2.52 -9.51 -1.24
C MET A 41 -2.48 -10.15 0.13
N ARG A 42 -3.35 -11.14 0.35
CA ARG A 42 -3.41 -11.94 1.57
C ARG A 42 -2.92 -13.34 1.25
N GLY A 43 -2.16 -13.94 2.16
CA GLY A 43 -1.66 -15.30 1.95
C GLY A 43 -2.77 -16.34 2.02
N ILE A 44 -2.68 -17.36 1.19
CA ILE A 44 -3.49 -18.57 1.29
C ILE A 44 -2.78 -19.60 2.17
N THR A 45 -1.44 -19.56 2.15
CA THR A 45 -0.56 -20.44 2.90
C THR A 45 0.45 -19.59 3.69
N GLY A 46 1.14 -20.21 4.64
CA GLY A 46 2.17 -19.54 5.43
C GLY A 46 1.59 -18.49 6.36
N SER A 47 2.07 -17.25 6.25
CA SER A 47 1.71 -16.15 7.16
C SER A 47 0.41 -15.45 6.79
N PHE A 48 -0.60 -16.18 6.35
CA PHE A 48 -1.84 -15.61 5.81
C PHE A 48 -2.58 -14.66 6.77
N SER A 49 -2.44 -14.87 8.08
CA SER A 49 -3.16 -14.10 9.09
C SER A 49 -2.37 -12.93 9.68
N THR A 50 -1.05 -12.86 9.43
CA THR A 50 -0.17 -11.88 10.09
C THR A 50 0.60 -11.00 9.11
N VAL A 51 0.52 -11.24 7.81
CA VAL A 51 1.21 -10.48 6.78
C VAL A 51 0.26 -10.13 5.64
N ALA A 52 0.36 -8.93 5.12
CA ALA A 52 -0.36 -8.50 3.92
C ALA A 52 0.51 -7.58 3.08
N PHE A 53 0.29 -7.59 1.77
CA PHE A 53 1.00 -6.71 0.84
C PHE A 53 -0.02 -5.81 0.13
N TYR A 54 0.15 -4.51 0.26
CA TYR A 54 -0.66 -3.56 -0.48
C TYR A 54 0.13 -3.10 -1.70
N THR A 55 -0.43 -3.27 -2.90
CA THR A 55 0.27 -2.95 -4.13
C THR A 55 -0.47 -1.92 -4.97
N LEU A 56 0.30 -1.03 -5.57
CA LEU A 56 -0.19 0.00 -6.48
C LEU A 56 0.71 0.03 -7.71
N ASP A 57 0.10 0.10 -8.89
CA ASP A 57 0.84 0.20 -10.14
C ASP A 57 0.85 1.66 -10.62
N PHE A 58 1.92 2.04 -11.30
CA PHE A 58 2.09 3.37 -11.91
C PHE A 58 2.68 3.22 -13.30
N ASP A 59 2.33 4.13 -14.21
CA ASP A 59 2.83 4.07 -15.59
C ASP A 59 4.32 4.36 -15.68
N SER A 60 4.87 5.12 -14.73
CA SER A 60 6.28 5.53 -14.73
C SER A 60 6.71 6.01 -13.35
N MET A 61 8.01 6.20 -13.16
CA MET A 61 8.56 6.85 -11.96
C MET A 61 8.07 8.30 -11.82
N GLU A 62 7.88 8.99 -12.94
CA GLU A 62 7.32 10.34 -12.92
C GLU A 62 5.89 10.35 -12.36
N ALA A 63 5.05 9.45 -12.85
CA ALA A 63 3.68 9.30 -12.36
C ALA A 63 3.66 8.94 -10.87
N TYR A 64 4.57 8.09 -10.44
CA TYR A 64 4.73 7.73 -9.03
C TYR A 64 5.10 8.95 -8.18
N GLY A 65 6.04 9.77 -8.62
CA GLY A 65 6.45 10.99 -7.92
C GLY A 65 5.31 11.99 -7.78
N VAL A 66 4.53 12.19 -8.82
CA VAL A 66 3.35 13.06 -8.79
C VAL A 66 2.33 12.55 -7.75
N TRP A 67 2.10 11.25 -7.75
CA TRP A 67 1.19 10.62 -6.79
C TRP A 67 1.69 10.79 -5.34
N CYS A 68 2.99 10.58 -5.10
CA CYS A 68 3.59 10.75 -3.78
C CYS A 68 3.41 12.17 -3.27
N ASP A 69 3.67 13.17 -4.10
CA ASP A 69 3.52 14.58 -3.73
C ASP A 69 2.07 14.91 -3.37
N ALA A 70 1.12 14.45 -4.19
CA ALA A 70 -0.29 14.68 -3.93
C ALA A 70 -0.75 13.98 -2.66
N LEU A 71 -0.31 12.75 -2.41
CA LEU A 71 -0.65 11.99 -1.22
C LEU A 71 -0.16 12.69 0.06
N LEU A 72 1.11 13.08 0.08
CA LEU A 72 1.73 13.68 1.25
C LEU A 72 1.15 15.05 1.61
N GLN A 73 0.51 15.73 0.66
CA GLN A 73 -0.13 17.02 0.87
C GLN A 73 -1.61 16.89 1.24
N SER A 74 -2.16 15.67 1.27
CA SER A 74 -3.58 15.46 1.53
C SER A 74 -3.88 15.37 3.03
N GLU A 75 -5.08 15.82 3.43
CA GLU A 75 -5.58 15.63 4.80
C GLU A 75 -5.75 14.14 5.13
N TRP A 76 -6.07 13.34 4.11
CA TRP A 76 -6.17 11.89 4.26
C TRP A 76 -4.86 11.30 4.78
N TRP A 77 -3.72 11.79 4.27
CA TRP A 77 -2.41 11.31 4.73
C TRP A 77 -2.17 11.64 6.21
N ASP A 78 -2.50 12.85 6.63
CA ASP A 78 -2.32 13.26 8.03
C ASP A 78 -3.10 12.35 8.98
N THR A 79 -4.35 12.06 8.66
CA THR A 79 -5.21 11.18 9.44
C THR A 79 -4.69 9.74 9.42
N THR A 80 -4.25 9.27 8.24
CA THR A 80 -3.76 7.90 8.08
C THR A 80 -2.43 7.69 8.79
N ALA A 81 -1.51 8.65 8.70
CA ALA A 81 -0.22 8.56 9.40
C ALA A 81 -0.43 8.46 10.92
N GLU A 82 -1.36 9.24 11.46
CA GLU A 82 -1.73 9.18 12.87
C GLU A 82 -2.31 7.81 13.24
N ALA A 83 -3.22 7.29 12.42
CA ALA A 83 -3.81 5.98 12.65
C ALA A 83 -2.78 4.85 12.62
N ILE A 84 -1.82 4.91 11.70
CA ILE A 84 -0.71 3.94 11.63
C ILE A 84 0.13 4.00 12.90
N ALA A 85 0.47 5.20 13.37
CA ALA A 85 1.25 5.37 14.58
C ALA A 85 0.52 4.81 15.80
N GLU A 86 -0.78 5.02 15.92
CA GLU A 86 -1.59 4.52 17.02
C GLU A 86 -1.74 2.99 16.98
N ALA A 87 -1.76 2.40 15.80
CA ALA A 87 -1.91 0.94 15.64
C ALA A 87 -0.64 0.18 16.05
N HIS A 88 0.53 0.82 16.03
CA HIS A 88 1.77 0.17 16.41
C HIS A 88 1.77 -0.17 17.92
N PRO A 89 2.25 -1.36 18.36
CA PRO A 89 2.93 -2.40 17.59
C PRO A 89 2.01 -3.48 16.99
N ASP A 90 0.70 -3.38 17.14
CA ASP A 90 -0.22 -4.40 16.65
C ASP A 90 -0.25 -4.48 15.13
N LEU A 91 0.06 -3.37 14.46
CA LEU A 91 0.21 -3.28 13.00
C LEU A 91 1.47 -2.48 12.69
N GLU A 92 2.33 -3.05 11.85
CA GLU A 92 3.59 -2.40 11.45
C GLU A 92 3.72 -2.38 9.93
N LEU A 93 4.09 -1.22 9.39
CA LEU A 93 4.58 -1.10 8.02
C LEU A 93 6.05 -1.48 8.03
N THR A 94 6.38 -2.69 7.58
CA THR A 94 7.73 -3.23 7.72
C THR A 94 8.63 -2.90 6.53
N SER A 95 8.05 -2.70 5.35
CA SER A 95 8.81 -2.27 4.18
C SER A 95 7.90 -1.65 3.13
N GLN A 96 8.49 -0.80 2.29
CA GLN A 96 7.80 -0.22 1.14
C GLN A 96 8.83 -0.08 0.02
N ASN A 97 8.65 -0.87 -1.03
CA ASN A 97 9.61 -0.94 -2.12
C ASN A 97 8.92 -0.72 -3.45
N VAL A 98 9.68 -0.25 -4.43
CA VAL A 98 9.20 -0.04 -5.78
C VAL A 98 9.97 -0.97 -6.72
N TYR A 99 9.21 -1.68 -7.55
CA TYR A 99 9.75 -2.71 -8.44
C TYR A 99 9.36 -2.43 -9.89
N TYR A 100 10.14 -2.95 -10.82
CA TYR A 100 9.73 -3.08 -12.22
C TYR A 100 9.68 -4.56 -12.58
N ASP A 101 8.89 -4.90 -13.60
CA ASP A 101 8.83 -6.27 -14.10
C ASP A 101 10.00 -6.51 -15.06
N GLY A 102 10.96 -7.32 -14.64
CA GLY A 102 12.15 -7.63 -15.42
C GLY A 102 11.87 -8.37 -16.73
N LEU A 103 10.68 -9.00 -16.84
CA LEU A 103 10.30 -9.72 -18.06
C LEU A 103 9.72 -8.79 -19.12
N THR A 104 9.16 -7.65 -18.73
CA THR A 104 8.52 -6.70 -19.65
C THR A 104 9.36 -5.45 -19.93
N ARG A 105 10.44 -5.25 -19.20
CA ARG A 105 11.33 -4.11 -19.41
C ARG A 105 12.05 -4.24 -20.75
N LYS A 106 12.07 -3.16 -21.50
CA LYS A 106 12.78 -3.10 -22.78
C LYS A 106 14.19 -2.58 -22.61
#